data_afea88035644fd22642b5108927c83b8
#
_entry.id   afea88035644fd22642b5108927c83b8
#
_cell.length_a   1.000
_cell.length_b   1.000
_cell.length_c   1.000
_cell.angle_alpha   90.00
_cell.angle_beta   90.00
_cell.angle_gamma   90.00
#
_symmetry.space_group_name_H-M   'P 1'
#
loop_
_entity.id
_entity.type
_entity.pdbx_description
1 polymer ?
#
loop_
_entity_poly.entity_id
_entity_poly.type
_entity_poly.pdbx_seq_one_letter_code
_entity_poly.pdbx_strand_id
1 'polypeptide(L)'
;MYWSPNVDTSSAPVAPYWPGASYVDVVGVDCYPTSSPLPSSAFASCYSNFYKTYSAAYDIPFAIGETGYAGSSGNAAWVSQLVNQDMCEYPNYIAASWFEYDKEANFLIVEGSSSILSSAQQLLLHNTKTGCGSGETSLGDLFGE
;
A
#
# COMPACT_ATOMS: atom_id res chain seq x y z
N MET A 1 -12.36 -15.18 0.21
CA MET A 1 -11.08 -15.45 -0.49
C MET A 1 -10.30 -14.15 -0.64
N TYR A 2 -8.99 -14.16 -0.40
CA TYR A 2 -8.09 -13.05 -0.76
C TYR A 2 -7.54 -13.28 -2.17
N TRP A 3 -7.74 -12.33 -3.08
CA TRP A 3 -7.26 -12.40 -4.46
C TRP A 3 -6.21 -11.31 -4.68
N SER A 4 -4.94 -11.69 -4.86
CA SER A 4 -3.80 -10.79 -5.01
C SER A 4 -2.88 -11.25 -6.15
N PRO A 5 -3.12 -10.80 -7.37
CA PRO A 5 -2.19 -11.02 -8.49
C PRO A 5 -1.04 -10.02 -8.46
N ASN A 6 -0.02 -10.27 -9.29
CA ASN A 6 0.95 -9.23 -9.65
C ASN A 6 0.28 -8.11 -10.47
N VAL A 7 0.93 -6.93 -10.51
CA VAL A 7 0.45 -5.81 -11.32
C VAL A 7 0.19 -6.22 -12.77
N ASP A 8 -0.87 -5.64 -13.32
CA ASP A 8 -1.26 -5.86 -14.71
C ASP A 8 -0.18 -5.38 -15.68
N THR A 9 0.16 -6.21 -16.66
CA THR A 9 1.07 -5.87 -17.74
C THR A 9 0.43 -6.21 -19.08
N SER A 10 0.92 -5.62 -20.17
CA SER A 10 0.43 -5.93 -21.51
C SER A 10 0.60 -7.39 -21.91
N SER A 11 1.59 -8.08 -21.32
CA SER A 11 1.87 -9.50 -21.58
C SER A 11 1.21 -10.46 -20.59
N ALA A 12 0.75 -9.96 -19.43
CA ALA A 12 0.11 -10.73 -18.37
C ALA A 12 -1.07 -9.96 -17.75
N PRO A 13 -2.20 -9.83 -18.47
CA PRO A 13 -3.38 -9.15 -17.97
C PRO A 13 -4.02 -9.96 -16.83
N VAL A 14 -4.47 -9.28 -15.77
CA VAL A 14 -5.09 -9.92 -14.60
C VAL A 14 -6.59 -10.14 -14.76
N ALA A 15 -7.25 -9.36 -15.61
CA ALA A 15 -8.70 -9.41 -15.79
C ALA A 15 -9.28 -10.81 -16.12
N PRO A 16 -8.62 -11.65 -16.95
CA PRO A 16 -9.11 -13.01 -17.21
C PRO A 16 -9.13 -13.94 -15.99
N TYR A 17 -8.40 -13.58 -14.93
CA TYR A 17 -8.30 -14.35 -13.69
C TYR A 17 -9.16 -13.80 -12.56
N TRP A 18 -9.97 -12.76 -12.84
CA TRP A 18 -10.90 -12.20 -11.85
C TRP A 18 -12.02 -13.21 -11.55
N PRO A 19 -12.12 -13.74 -10.32
CA PRO A 19 -13.11 -14.76 -9.99
C PRO A 19 -14.52 -14.19 -9.81
N GLY A 20 -14.67 -12.89 -9.76
CA GLY A 20 -15.94 -12.21 -9.51
C GLY A 20 -16.14 -11.80 -8.06
N ALA A 21 -16.79 -10.65 -7.86
CA ALA A 21 -16.97 -10.02 -6.54
C ALA A 21 -17.65 -10.93 -5.50
N SER A 22 -18.53 -11.86 -5.93
CA SER A 22 -19.21 -12.80 -5.01
C SER A 22 -18.27 -13.83 -4.38
N TYR A 23 -17.06 -13.98 -4.85
CA TYR A 23 -16.10 -14.99 -4.39
C TYR A 23 -14.88 -14.36 -3.66
N VAL A 24 -14.81 -13.03 -3.58
CA VAL A 24 -13.65 -12.33 -3.05
C VAL A 24 -14.05 -11.46 -1.87
N ASP A 25 -13.41 -11.68 -0.73
CA ASP A 25 -13.60 -10.89 0.50
C ASP A 25 -12.62 -9.73 0.61
N VAL A 26 -11.43 -9.89 0.03
CA VAL A 26 -10.36 -8.89 -0.01
C VAL A 26 -9.66 -8.97 -1.37
N VAL A 27 -9.42 -7.84 -2.00
CA VAL A 27 -8.57 -7.75 -3.19
C VAL A 27 -7.22 -7.12 -2.85
N GLY A 28 -6.20 -7.52 -3.57
CA GLY A 28 -4.87 -6.93 -3.48
C GLY A 28 -4.09 -7.08 -4.77
N VAL A 29 -2.96 -6.43 -4.84
CA VAL A 29 -2.04 -6.53 -5.97
C VAL A 29 -0.61 -6.32 -5.50
N ASP A 30 0.32 -7.08 -6.06
CA ASP A 30 1.72 -7.01 -5.73
C ASP A 30 2.42 -6.04 -6.68
N CYS A 31 3.12 -5.04 -6.14
CA CYS A 31 3.85 -4.05 -6.94
C CYS A 31 5.16 -3.64 -6.26
N TYR A 32 6.22 -3.62 -7.05
CA TYR A 32 7.58 -3.28 -6.62
C TYR A 32 8.11 -2.12 -7.48
N PRO A 33 7.98 -0.86 -7.05
CA PRO A 33 8.50 0.26 -7.82
C PRO A 33 10.03 0.20 -7.91
N THR A 34 10.56 0.51 -9.10
CA THR A 34 11.99 0.41 -9.43
C THR A 34 12.63 1.76 -9.74
N SER A 35 11.84 2.82 -9.93
CA SER A 35 12.33 4.15 -10.31
C SER A 35 13.20 4.76 -9.22
N SER A 36 14.38 5.26 -9.57
CA SER A 36 15.26 5.96 -8.63
C SER A 36 15.58 7.36 -9.19
N PRO A 37 15.25 8.46 -8.47
CA PRO A 37 14.54 8.46 -7.19
C PRO A 37 13.08 7.98 -7.29
N LEU A 38 12.51 7.54 -6.16
CA LEU A 38 11.12 7.12 -6.08
C LEU A 38 10.20 8.34 -6.30
N PRO A 39 9.32 8.34 -7.32
CA PRO A 39 8.41 9.45 -7.54
C PRO A 39 7.32 9.49 -6.45
N SER A 40 6.82 10.69 -6.13
CA SER A 40 5.72 10.87 -5.17
C SER A 40 4.42 10.20 -5.60
N SER A 41 4.25 9.94 -6.89
CA SER A 41 3.10 9.25 -7.47
C SER A 41 3.27 7.72 -7.55
N ALA A 42 4.29 7.13 -6.93
CA ALA A 42 4.58 5.71 -7.08
C ALA A 42 3.43 4.83 -6.57
N PHE A 43 2.81 5.19 -5.45
CA PHE A 43 1.62 4.48 -4.94
C PHE A 43 0.48 4.48 -5.97
N ALA A 44 0.12 5.65 -6.46
CA ALA A 44 -0.94 5.78 -7.46
C ALA A 44 -0.61 5.01 -8.75
N SER A 45 0.65 5.05 -9.19
CA SER A 45 1.10 4.32 -10.38
C SER A 45 1.00 2.80 -10.20
N CYS A 46 1.30 2.29 -9.01
CA CYS A 46 1.17 0.87 -8.68
C CYS A 46 -0.29 0.43 -8.56
N TYR A 47 -1.12 1.20 -7.86
CA TYR A 47 -2.34 0.66 -7.28
C TYR A 47 -3.64 1.29 -7.78
N SER A 48 -3.66 2.56 -8.26
CA SER A 48 -4.91 3.27 -8.54
C SER A 48 -5.81 2.56 -9.55
N ASN A 49 -5.24 2.02 -10.63
CA ASN A 49 -6.04 1.35 -11.65
C ASN A 49 -6.69 0.07 -11.12
N PHE A 50 -5.90 -0.76 -10.43
CA PHE A 50 -6.40 -2.00 -9.81
C PHE A 50 -7.44 -1.70 -8.73
N TYR A 51 -7.14 -0.75 -7.85
CA TYR A 51 -8.04 -0.31 -6.79
C TYR A 51 -9.41 0.13 -7.35
N LYS A 52 -9.42 1.01 -8.35
CA LYS A 52 -10.66 1.49 -8.98
C LYS A 52 -11.46 0.35 -9.62
N THR A 53 -10.77 -0.60 -10.26
CA THR A 53 -11.39 -1.68 -11.03
C THR A 53 -11.96 -2.79 -10.14
N TYR A 54 -11.27 -3.17 -9.08
CA TYR A 54 -11.60 -4.37 -8.31
C TYR A 54 -12.00 -4.11 -6.86
N SER A 55 -11.57 -3.00 -6.25
CA SER A 55 -11.96 -2.62 -4.89
C SER A 55 -13.11 -1.64 -4.90
N ALA A 56 -12.89 -0.42 -5.38
CA ALA A 56 -13.88 0.64 -5.33
C ALA A 56 -15.17 0.32 -6.11
N ALA A 57 -15.03 -0.34 -7.27
CA ALA A 57 -16.19 -0.71 -8.11
C ALA A 57 -17.15 -1.70 -7.44
N TYR A 58 -16.68 -2.47 -6.46
CA TYR A 58 -17.45 -3.53 -5.79
C TYR A 58 -17.53 -3.34 -4.27
N ASP A 59 -16.97 -2.24 -3.74
CA ASP A 59 -16.86 -1.97 -2.31
C ASP A 59 -16.18 -3.11 -1.52
N ILE A 60 -15.11 -3.66 -2.10
CA ILE A 60 -14.32 -4.74 -1.49
C ILE A 60 -13.06 -4.14 -0.84
N PRO A 61 -12.71 -4.53 0.41
CA PRO A 61 -11.47 -4.11 1.05
C PRO A 61 -10.23 -4.38 0.18
N PHE A 62 -9.31 -3.42 0.17
CA PHE A 62 -8.05 -3.48 -0.57
C PHE A 62 -6.87 -3.64 0.39
N ALA A 63 -6.10 -4.72 0.22
CA ALA A 63 -4.85 -4.95 0.93
C ALA A 63 -3.74 -5.25 -0.07
N ILE A 64 -2.59 -4.60 0.06
CA ILE A 64 -1.42 -4.90 -0.77
C ILE A 64 -0.83 -6.23 -0.31
N GLY A 65 -0.80 -7.24 -1.21
CA GLY A 65 -0.34 -8.60 -0.91
C GLY A 65 1.16 -8.66 -0.66
N GLU A 66 1.92 -8.10 -1.60
CA GLU A 66 3.35 -7.95 -1.47
C GLU A 66 3.80 -6.60 -2.03
N THR A 67 4.77 -5.98 -1.37
CA THR A 67 5.46 -4.81 -1.89
C THR A 67 6.85 -4.66 -1.29
N GLY A 68 7.70 -3.91 -1.96
CA GLY A 68 9.01 -3.51 -1.54
C GLY A 68 9.54 -2.48 -2.52
N TYR A 69 10.66 -1.82 -2.22
CA TYR A 69 11.27 -0.88 -3.14
C TYR A 69 12.57 -1.45 -3.70
N ALA A 70 12.58 -1.69 -5.01
CA ALA A 70 13.71 -2.29 -5.71
C ALA A 70 14.78 -1.28 -6.15
N GLY A 71 14.65 -0.01 -5.83
CA GLY A 71 15.65 1.03 -6.12
C GLY A 71 16.77 1.09 -5.10
N SER A 72 17.83 1.84 -5.40
CA SER A 72 19.06 1.89 -4.61
C SER A 72 18.95 2.61 -3.26
N SER A 73 17.93 3.46 -3.06
CA SER A 73 17.71 4.19 -1.81
C SER A 73 16.30 4.75 -1.79
N GLY A 74 15.44 4.27 -0.92
CA GLY A 74 14.06 4.79 -0.91
C GLY A 74 13.07 3.95 -0.13
N ASN A 75 13.52 2.91 0.57
CA ASN A 75 12.62 2.09 1.39
C ASN A 75 11.77 2.93 2.34
N ALA A 76 12.37 3.91 3.05
CA ALA A 76 11.63 4.80 3.93
C ALA A 76 10.62 5.67 3.17
N ALA A 77 10.98 6.19 1.98
CA ALA A 77 10.05 6.97 1.15
C ALA A 77 8.89 6.12 0.64
N TRP A 78 9.14 4.84 0.33
CA TRP A 78 8.08 3.92 -0.08
C TRP A 78 7.17 3.55 1.10
N VAL A 79 7.73 3.24 2.26
CA VAL A 79 6.95 3.05 3.50
C VAL A 79 6.08 4.28 3.78
N SER A 80 6.63 5.50 3.64
CA SER A 80 5.87 6.73 3.82
C SER A 80 4.66 6.81 2.88
N GLN A 81 4.82 6.45 1.60
CA GLN A 81 3.69 6.43 0.67
C GLN A 81 2.64 5.36 1.02
N LEU A 82 3.07 4.20 1.52
CA LEU A 82 2.15 3.14 1.92
C LEU A 82 1.30 3.51 3.14
N VAL A 83 1.87 4.22 4.12
CA VAL A 83 1.18 4.52 5.39
C VAL A 83 0.43 5.85 5.38
N ASN A 84 0.80 6.80 4.52
CA ASN A 84 0.21 8.14 4.48
C ASN A 84 -0.75 8.33 3.30
N GLN A 85 -1.48 7.27 2.89
CA GLN A 85 -2.45 7.42 1.83
C GLN A 85 -3.68 8.21 2.26
N ASP A 86 -4.19 9.01 1.33
CA ASP A 86 -5.46 9.73 1.52
C ASP A 86 -6.61 8.72 1.55
N MET A 87 -7.23 8.59 2.72
CA MET A 87 -8.39 7.71 2.92
C MET A 87 -9.63 8.20 2.16
N CYS A 88 -9.62 9.42 1.64
CA CYS A 88 -10.67 9.90 0.75
C CYS A 88 -10.50 9.38 -0.67
N GLU A 89 -9.25 9.21 -1.10
CA GLU A 89 -8.96 8.63 -2.42
C GLU A 89 -9.01 7.10 -2.39
N TYR A 90 -8.62 6.50 -1.25
CA TYR A 90 -8.53 5.04 -1.09
C TYR A 90 -9.27 4.55 0.17
N PRO A 91 -10.59 4.79 0.31
CA PRO A 91 -11.34 4.47 1.53
C PRO A 91 -11.32 2.99 1.91
N ASN A 92 -11.20 2.08 0.93
CA ASN A 92 -11.16 0.64 1.17
C ASN A 92 -9.74 0.10 1.43
N TYR A 93 -8.70 0.96 1.43
CA TYR A 93 -7.33 0.52 1.69
C TYR A 93 -7.12 0.21 3.17
N ILE A 94 -6.83 -1.06 3.50
CA ILE A 94 -6.78 -1.55 4.88
C ILE A 94 -5.40 -2.00 5.35
N ALA A 95 -4.53 -2.48 4.46
CA ALA A 95 -3.24 -3.05 4.84
C ALA A 95 -2.24 -3.14 3.69
N ALA A 96 -0.97 -3.28 4.04
CA ALA A 96 0.10 -3.67 3.13
C ALA A 96 1.04 -4.67 3.79
N SER A 97 1.51 -5.67 3.03
CA SER A 97 2.56 -6.60 3.43
C SER A 97 3.87 -6.22 2.77
N TRP A 98 4.90 -6.03 3.58
CA TRP A 98 6.25 -5.76 3.06
C TRP A 98 7.00 -7.06 2.82
N PHE A 99 7.64 -7.19 1.65
CA PHE A 99 8.50 -8.32 1.30
C PHE A 99 9.90 -8.11 1.91
N GLU A 100 10.14 -8.70 3.08
CA GLU A 100 11.37 -8.55 3.85
C GLU A 100 12.40 -9.62 3.42
N TYR A 101 13.00 -9.44 2.24
CA TYR A 101 13.96 -10.40 1.71
C TYR A 101 15.02 -9.72 0.82
N ASP A 102 16.20 -10.31 0.74
CA ASP A 102 17.27 -9.93 -0.17
C ASP A 102 17.36 -10.96 -1.29
N LYS A 103 16.80 -10.65 -2.45
CA LYS A 103 16.69 -11.55 -3.60
C LYS A 103 17.03 -10.83 -4.91
N GLU A 104 16.03 -10.39 -5.68
CA GLU A 104 16.25 -9.59 -6.91
C GLU A 104 16.71 -8.17 -6.62
N ALA A 105 16.37 -7.68 -5.43
CA ALA A 105 16.81 -6.41 -4.85
C ALA A 105 16.85 -6.53 -3.34
N ASN A 106 17.56 -5.62 -2.68
CA ASN A 106 17.58 -5.56 -1.23
C ASN A 106 16.31 -4.85 -0.72
N PHE A 107 15.30 -5.62 -0.32
CA PHE A 107 14.06 -5.12 0.24
C PHE A 107 14.07 -4.99 1.77
N LEU A 108 15.19 -5.32 2.43
CA LEU A 108 15.28 -5.39 3.89
C LEU A 108 15.03 -4.03 4.56
N ILE A 109 14.13 -4.00 5.53
CA ILE A 109 13.87 -2.89 6.44
C ILE A 109 14.27 -3.27 7.86
N VAL A 110 13.74 -4.39 8.36
CA VAL A 110 13.94 -4.85 9.75
C VAL A 110 15.33 -5.45 9.89
N GLU A 111 15.75 -6.29 8.95
CA GLU A 111 17.07 -6.91 8.90
C GLU A 111 18.09 -6.08 8.10
N GLY A 112 17.68 -4.89 7.64
CA GLY A 112 18.53 -3.96 6.92
C GLY A 112 19.42 -3.12 7.83
N SER A 113 19.72 -1.89 7.42
CA SER A 113 20.47 -0.98 8.26
C SER A 113 19.60 -0.39 9.39
N SER A 114 20.22 -0.10 10.54
CA SER A 114 19.52 0.52 11.68
C SER A 114 18.86 1.86 11.34
N SER A 115 19.39 2.60 10.37
CA SER A 115 18.82 3.86 9.89
C SER A 115 17.51 3.63 9.11
N ILE A 116 17.44 2.61 8.27
CA ILE A 116 16.22 2.23 7.52
C ILE A 116 15.15 1.77 8.50
N LEU A 117 15.50 0.89 9.43
CA LEU A 117 14.59 0.42 10.47
C LEU A 117 14.03 1.58 11.30
N SER A 118 14.89 2.47 11.79
CA SER A 118 14.45 3.63 12.58
C SER A 118 13.51 4.54 11.80
N SER A 119 13.79 4.79 10.52
CA SER A 119 12.93 5.59 9.65
C SER A 119 11.56 4.94 9.45
N ALA A 120 11.52 3.63 9.20
CA ALA A 120 10.28 2.89 9.03
C ALA A 120 9.46 2.88 10.34
N GLN A 121 10.10 2.67 11.49
CA GLN A 121 9.44 2.72 12.80
C GLN A 121 8.80 4.09 13.07
N GLN A 122 9.51 5.18 12.79
CA GLN A 122 8.96 6.55 12.96
C GLN A 122 7.72 6.76 12.08
N LEU A 123 7.75 6.34 10.84
CA LEU A 123 6.61 6.47 9.93
C LEU A 123 5.41 5.66 10.40
N LEU A 124 5.62 4.44 10.89
CA LEU A 124 4.54 3.58 11.39
C LEU A 124 3.94 4.10 12.70
N LEU A 125 4.77 4.63 13.63
CA LEU A 125 4.32 5.16 14.91
C LEU A 125 3.59 6.50 14.80
N HIS A 126 3.93 7.32 13.81
CA HIS A 126 3.38 8.66 13.63
C HIS A 126 2.42 8.76 12.45
N ASN A 127 1.86 7.63 12.02
CA ASN A 127 0.87 7.60 10.95
C ASN A 127 -0.43 8.26 11.43
N THR A 128 -0.67 9.48 10.94
CA THR A 128 -1.95 10.17 11.11
C THR A 128 -2.79 9.93 9.87
N LYS A 129 -3.67 8.94 9.90
CA LYS A 129 -4.68 8.78 8.85
C LYS A 129 -5.66 9.95 8.95
N THR A 130 -5.61 10.85 7.98
CA THR A 130 -6.62 11.89 7.84
C THR A 130 -7.91 11.26 7.31
N GLY A 131 -8.94 11.21 8.13
CA GLY A 131 -10.26 10.75 7.70
C GLY A 131 -10.89 11.68 6.68
N CYS A 132 -11.75 11.15 5.82
CA CYS A 132 -12.57 11.92 4.89
C CYS A 132 -13.67 12.65 5.67
N GLY A 133 -13.53 13.93 5.81
CA GLY A 133 -14.55 14.77 6.44
C GLY A 133 -13.93 16.06 6.95
N SER A 134 -14.52 17.17 6.58
CA SER A 134 -14.26 18.49 7.17
C SER A 134 -14.77 18.51 8.62
N GLY A 135 -14.01 17.94 9.54
CA GLY A 135 -14.31 17.93 10.96
C GLY A 135 -13.20 17.19 11.67
N GLU A 136 -12.21 17.92 12.14
CA GLU A 136 -11.26 17.44 13.12
C GLU A 136 -12.04 17.04 14.39
N THR A 137 -12.39 15.76 14.50
CA THR A 137 -12.65 15.19 15.80
C THR A 137 -11.30 14.68 16.30
N SER A 138 -10.61 15.53 17.03
CA SER A 138 -9.44 15.13 17.79
C SER A 138 -9.84 13.95 18.68
N LEU A 139 -8.97 12.93 18.75
CA LEU A 139 -9.11 11.84 19.73
C LEU A 139 -9.24 12.34 21.19
N GLY A 140 -8.90 13.59 21.45
CA GLY A 140 -9.10 14.26 22.72
C GLY A 140 -10.57 14.53 23.07
N ASP A 141 -11.47 14.59 22.09
CA ASP A 141 -12.90 14.88 22.34
C ASP A 141 -13.71 13.61 22.67
N LEU A 142 -13.11 12.43 22.59
CA LEU A 142 -13.76 11.15 22.93
C LEU A 142 -13.55 10.72 24.38
N PHE A 143 -12.67 11.39 25.11
CA PHE A 143 -12.44 11.18 26.54
C PHE A 143 -12.66 12.52 27.27
N GLY A 144 -13.90 13.01 27.22
CA GLY A 144 -14.36 14.09 28.07
C GLY A 144 -14.19 13.70 29.52
N GLU A 145 -13.68 14.65 30.33
CA GLU A 145 -13.46 14.60 31.78
C GLU A 145 -14.65 14.05 32.56
#